data_8907251441f1dee6ae8732812e13fed7
#
_entry.id   8907251441f1dee6ae8732812e13fed7
#
_cell.length_a   1.000
_cell.length_b   1.000
_cell.length_c   1.000
_cell.angle_alpha   90.00
_cell.angle_beta   90.00
_cell.angle_gamma   90.00
#
_symmetry.space_group_name_H-M   'P 1'
#
loop_
_entity.id
_entity.type
_entity.pdbx_description
1 polymer ?
#
loop_
_entity_poly.entity_id
_entity_poly.type
_entity_poly.pdbx_seq_one_letter_code
_entity_poly.pdbx_strand_id
1 'polypeptide(L)'
;MKWIHHIIYGSLLVSVAAWTSCGTRDNRTPNGDTPEPEDQEAKKALQGIWIDQETETVSFCAKGDTIYYPDTANVPVRFFIRKDTLFLAGGGDTTAYPIDKRGNHLFHFHSATGDVVKLVRSTVSISSIGKPPRSPTMKS
;
A
#
# COMPACT_ATOMS: atom_id res chain seq x y z
N MET A 1 -32.16 38.30 63.42
CA MET A 1 -32.70 37.27 62.49
C MET A 1 -32.97 37.83 61.11
N LYS A 2 -32.02 38.56 60.57
CA LYS A 2 -32.18 39.15 59.20
C LYS A 2 -30.96 38.91 58.30
N TRP A 3 -30.23 37.88 58.56
CA TRP A 3 -28.93 37.67 57.93
C TRP A 3 -28.89 36.55 56.94
N ILE A 4 -30.01 35.92 56.65
CA ILE A 4 -30.06 34.70 55.89
C ILE A 4 -30.47 34.96 54.43
N HIS A 5 -30.85 36.16 54.07
CA HIS A 5 -31.41 36.42 52.74
C HIS A 5 -30.42 36.90 51.68
N HIS A 6 -29.15 37.06 51.98
CA HIS A 6 -28.22 37.65 51.06
C HIS A 6 -27.25 36.60 50.41
N ILE A 7 -27.37 35.33 50.74
CA ILE A 7 -26.45 34.31 50.27
C ILE A 7 -27.00 33.55 49.03
N ILE A 8 -28.26 33.78 48.70
CA ILE A 8 -28.91 32.96 47.65
C ILE A 8 -28.77 33.55 46.25
N TYR A 9 -28.36 34.82 46.13
CA TYR A 9 -28.29 35.46 44.80
C TYR A 9 -26.92 35.48 44.16
N GLY A 10 -25.93 34.95 44.80
CA GLY A 10 -24.57 34.95 44.26
C GLY A 10 -24.22 33.73 43.41
N SER A 11 -25.08 32.72 43.32
CA SER A 11 -24.71 31.44 42.79
C SER A 11 -25.30 31.11 41.40
N LEU A 12 -26.00 32.05 40.80
CA LEU A 12 -26.76 31.73 39.58
C LEU A 12 -26.17 32.29 38.27
N LEU A 13 -25.01 32.88 38.32
CA LEU A 13 -24.44 33.53 37.13
C LEU A 13 -23.20 32.87 36.56
N VAL A 14 -22.82 31.73 37.04
CA VAL A 14 -21.58 31.05 36.55
C VAL A 14 -21.85 29.90 35.57
N SER A 15 -23.09 29.60 35.27
CA SER A 15 -23.43 28.38 34.53
C SER A 15 -23.64 28.56 33.05
N VAL A 16 -23.40 29.70 32.44
CA VAL A 16 -23.77 29.92 31.05
C VAL A 16 -22.57 30.02 30.11
N ALA A 17 -21.36 30.02 30.61
CA ALA A 17 -20.18 30.17 29.80
C ALA A 17 -19.54 28.83 29.32
N ALA A 18 -20.10 27.69 29.69
CA ALA A 18 -19.52 26.39 29.38
C ALA A 18 -20.06 25.74 28.13
N TRP A 19 -20.84 26.43 27.34
CA TRP A 19 -21.56 25.82 26.22
C TRP A 19 -21.01 26.13 24.85
N THR A 20 -19.95 26.86 24.73
CA THR A 20 -19.39 27.23 23.44
C THR A 20 -18.24 26.37 22.99
N SER A 21 -17.89 25.31 23.69
CA SER A 21 -16.90 24.34 23.25
C SER A 21 -17.50 23.05 22.67
N CYS A 22 -18.77 23.08 22.31
CA CYS A 22 -19.38 21.99 21.53
C CYS A 22 -19.14 22.19 20.04
N GLY A 23 -17.99 22.67 19.65
CA GLY A 23 -17.78 23.00 18.26
C GLY A 23 -17.04 21.94 17.48
N THR A 24 -16.21 21.19 18.01
CA THR A 24 -15.50 20.16 17.25
C THR A 24 -15.69 18.81 17.93
N ARG A 25 -16.82 18.23 17.67
CA ARG A 25 -16.81 16.79 17.56
C ARG A 25 -15.88 16.48 16.39
N ASP A 26 -14.63 16.34 16.67
CA ASP A 26 -13.86 15.36 15.96
C ASP A 26 -14.64 14.06 16.07
N ASN A 27 -15.43 13.78 15.08
CA ASN A 27 -15.88 12.43 14.79
C ASN A 27 -14.66 11.62 14.41
N ARG A 28 -13.64 11.65 15.22
CA ARG A 28 -12.67 10.58 15.27
C ARG A 28 -13.41 9.43 15.91
N THR A 29 -14.12 8.72 15.05
CA THR A 29 -14.40 7.33 15.30
C THR A 29 -13.07 6.72 15.70
N PRO A 30 -12.92 6.10 16.85
CA PRO A 30 -11.64 5.50 17.27
C PRO A 30 -11.13 4.42 16.33
N ASN A 31 -11.90 4.06 15.33
CA ASN A 31 -11.62 3.16 14.22
C ASN A 31 -11.76 3.90 12.90
N GLY A 32 -11.31 5.12 12.83
CA GLY A 32 -11.16 5.82 11.57
C GLY A 32 -10.02 5.21 10.79
N ASP A 33 -10.26 4.06 10.18
CA ASP A 33 -9.54 3.60 9.02
C ASP A 33 -9.81 4.58 7.87
N THR A 34 -9.25 5.78 7.99
CA THR A 34 -8.98 6.57 6.79
C THR A 34 -7.99 5.73 6.02
N PRO A 35 -8.35 5.17 4.87
CA PRO A 35 -7.43 4.36 4.11
C PRO A 35 -6.21 5.21 3.85
N GLU A 36 -5.08 4.79 4.39
CA GLU A 36 -3.82 5.47 4.19
C GLU A 36 -3.57 5.61 2.69
N PRO A 37 -3.17 6.78 2.21
CA PRO A 37 -3.00 7.01 0.79
C PRO A 37 -1.98 6.03 0.20
N GLU A 38 -2.25 5.57 -1.01
CA GLU A 38 -1.33 4.71 -1.74
C GLU A 38 -0.02 5.45 -2.04
N ASP A 39 1.10 4.78 -1.81
CA ASP A 39 2.43 5.30 -2.15
C ASP A 39 2.69 5.17 -3.65
N GLN A 40 2.39 6.24 -4.38
CA GLN A 40 2.55 6.30 -5.83
C GLN A 40 4.02 6.27 -6.26
N GLU A 41 4.93 6.78 -5.44
CA GLU A 41 6.36 6.75 -5.74
C GLU A 41 6.90 5.32 -5.66
N ALA A 42 6.59 4.61 -4.60
CA ALA A 42 6.96 3.21 -4.46
C ALA A 42 6.32 2.34 -5.56
N LYS A 43 5.06 2.60 -5.89
CA LYS A 43 4.37 1.92 -6.99
C LYS A 43 5.05 2.14 -8.34
N LYS A 44 5.45 3.38 -8.62
CA LYS A 44 6.22 3.72 -9.83
C LYS A 44 7.59 3.05 -9.84
N ALA A 45 8.25 3.00 -8.69
CA ALA A 45 9.53 2.33 -8.55
C ALA A 45 9.43 0.81 -8.75
N LEU A 46 8.28 0.20 -8.45
CA LEU A 46 8.08 -1.24 -8.63
C LEU A 46 7.75 -1.62 -10.09
N GLN A 47 7.49 -0.68 -10.99
CA GLN A 47 7.20 -1.00 -12.38
C GLN A 47 8.36 -1.71 -13.08
N GLY A 48 8.06 -2.68 -13.93
CA GLY A 48 9.05 -3.40 -14.74
C GLY A 48 9.15 -4.89 -14.42
N ILE A 49 10.21 -5.51 -14.91
CA ILE A 49 10.47 -6.94 -14.72
C ILE A 49 11.42 -7.11 -13.55
N TRP A 50 11.06 -8.02 -12.65
CA TRP A 50 11.84 -8.32 -11.46
C TRP A 50 12.33 -9.74 -11.46
N ILE A 51 13.62 -9.89 -11.19
CA ILE A 51 14.35 -11.16 -11.19
C ILE A 51 14.73 -11.47 -9.75
N ASP A 52 14.47 -12.68 -9.32
CA ASP A 52 14.98 -13.20 -8.07
C ASP A 52 16.51 -13.33 -8.15
N GLN A 53 17.21 -12.67 -7.24
CA GLN A 53 18.67 -12.62 -7.25
C GLN A 53 19.32 -13.97 -6.91
N GLU A 54 18.62 -14.81 -6.17
CA GLU A 54 19.13 -16.11 -5.75
C GLU A 54 18.94 -17.17 -6.83
N THR A 55 17.78 -17.20 -7.46
CA THR A 55 17.43 -18.20 -8.47
C THR A 55 17.74 -17.73 -9.90
N GLU A 56 18.03 -16.45 -10.08
CA GLU A 56 18.25 -15.80 -11.40
C GLU A 56 17.06 -15.96 -12.35
N THR A 57 15.87 -16.19 -11.82
CA THR A 57 14.64 -16.36 -12.59
C THR A 57 13.73 -15.14 -12.49
N VAL A 58 12.92 -14.92 -13.51
CA VAL A 58 11.90 -13.87 -13.48
C VAL A 58 10.84 -14.22 -12.45
N SER A 59 10.70 -13.36 -11.43
CA SER A 59 9.67 -13.51 -10.41
C SER A 59 8.33 -12.96 -10.88
N PHE A 60 8.33 -11.73 -11.39
CA PHE A 60 7.12 -11.10 -11.91
C PHE A 60 7.43 -9.89 -12.79
N CYS A 61 6.40 -9.39 -13.45
CA CYS A 61 6.38 -8.12 -14.14
C CYS A 61 5.27 -7.25 -13.55
N ALA A 62 5.62 -6.06 -13.02
CA ALA A 62 4.65 -5.08 -12.57
C ALA A 62 4.37 -4.07 -13.69
N LYS A 63 3.10 -3.91 -14.03
CA LYS A 63 2.63 -2.96 -15.04
C LYS A 63 1.35 -2.27 -14.55
N GLY A 64 1.42 -0.94 -14.38
CA GLY A 64 0.31 -0.18 -13.81
C GLY A 64 0.04 -0.61 -12.36
N ASP A 65 -1.12 -1.15 -12.12
CA ASP A 65 -1.57 -1.66 -10.82
C ASP A 65 -1.66 -3.20 -10.76
N THR A 66 -1.03 -3.88 -11.73
CA THR A 66 -1.14 -5.33 -11.89
C THR A 66 0.23 -5.99 -11.92
N ILE A 67 0.33 -7.11 -11.24
CA ILE A 67 1.47 -8.02 -11.27
C ILE A 67 1.14 -9.21 -12.15
N TYR A 68 2.03 -9.50 -13.09
CA TYR A 68 1.98 -10.62 -14.00
C TYR A 68 3.11 -11.59 -13.65
N TYR A 69 2.77 -12.84 -13.47
CA TYR A 69 3.74 -13.90 -13.24
C TYR A 69 4.19 -14.54 -14.55
N PRO A 70 5.43 -15.05 -14.63
CA PRO A 70 5.94 -15.70 -15.85
C PRO A 70 5.21 -17.01 -16.15
N ASP A 71 4.68 -17.67 -15.15
CA ASP A 71 3.87 -18.88 -15.31
C ASP A 71 2.44 -18.51 -15.70
N THR A 72 1.99 -19.01 -16.83
CA THR A 72 0.63 -18.79 -17.35
C THR A 72 -0.47 -19.44 -16.50
N ALA A 73 -0.11 -20.37 -15.61
CA ALA A 73 -1.04 -20.94 -14.64
C ALA A 73 -1.42 -19.94 -13.52
N ASN A 74 -0.58 -18.94 -13.31
CA ASN A 74 -0.85 -17.90 -12.29
C ASN A 74 -1.67 -16.76 -12.87
N VAL A 75 -2.78 -16.47 -12.24
CA VAL A 75 -3.64 -15.34 -12.60
C VAL A 75 -2.96 -14.03 -12.22
N PRO A 76 -2.98 -13.01 -13.10
CA PRO A 76 -2.52 -11.68 -12.74
C PRO A 76 -3.27 -11.14 -11.51
N VAL A 77 -2.55 -10.48 -10.62
CA VAL A 77 -3.12 -9.91 -9.39
C VAL A 77 -2.95 -8.41 -9.34
N ARG A 78 -3.93 -7.72 -8.81
CA ARG A 78 -3.81 -6.28 -8.55
C ARG A 78 -2.95 -6.05 -7.33
N PHE A 79 -2.22 -4.94 -7.34
CA PHE A 79 -1.41 -4.54 -6.20
C PHE A 79 -1.54 -3.06 -5.89
N PHE A 80 -1.28 -2.73 -4.65
CA PHE A 80 -1.09 -1.37 -4.18
C PHE A 80 -0.04 -1.36 -3.07
N ILE A 81 0.57 -0.21 -2.85
CA ILE A 81 1.61 -0.05 -1.82
C ILE A 81 1.16 1.05 -0.87
N ARG A 82 1.27 0.78 0.43
CA ARG A 82 1.03 1.75 1.50
C ARG A 82 2.11 1.58 2.54
N LYS A 83 2.74 2.67 2.93
CA LYS A 83 3.94 2.60 3.77
C LYS A 83 4.80 1.41 3.32
N ASP A 84 5.81 1.11 3.49
CA ASP A 84 6.69 0.02 3.08
C ASP A 84 6.06 -1.40 3.04
N THR A 85 4.80 -1.47 2.56
CA THR A 85 4.05 -2.74 2.46
C THR A 85 3.36 -2.84 1.10
N LEU A 86 3.67 -3.92 0.39
CA LEU A 86 3.01 -4.33 -0.84
C LEU A 86 1.79 -5.19 -0.49
N PHE A 87 0.65 -4.82 -1.01
CA PHE A 87 -0.59 -5.58 -0.90
C PHE A 87 -0.95 -6.19 -2.25
N LEU A 88 -1.15 -7.50 -2.27
CA LEU A 88 -1.63 -8.23 -3.44
C LEU A 88 -3.10 -8.58 -3.22
N ALA A 89 -3.97 -8.10 -4.11
CA ALA A 89 -5.40 -8.33 -4.05
C ALA A 89 -5.81 -9.33 -5.14
N GLY A 90 -6.20 -10.52 -4.76
CA GLY A 90 -6.64 -11.56 -5.69
C GLY A 90 -7.52 -12.61 -5.01
N GLY A 91 -8.46 -13.18 -5.75
CA GLY A 91 -9.30 -14.28 -5.24
C GLY A 91 -10.21 -13.94 -4.07
N GLY A 92 -10.46 -12.65 -3.78
CA GLY A 92 -11.24 -12.22 -2.62
C GLY A 92 -10.41 -11.93 -1.37
N ASP A 93 -9.14 -12.29 -1.37
CA ASP A 93 -8.21 -12.06 -0.27
C ASP A 93 -7.15 -11.01 -0.63
N THR A 94 -6.59 -10.39 0.40
CA THR A 94 -5.47 -9.47 0.26
C THR A 94 -4.31 -9.96 1.11
N THR A 95 -3.17 -10.19 0.46
CA THR A 95 -1.95 -10.61 1.14
C THR A 95 -0.99 -9.43 1.24
N ALA A 96 -0.40 -9.20 2.40
CA ALA A 96 0.53 -8.12 2.68
C ALA A 96 1.97 -8.63 2.77
N TYR A 97 2.88 -7.93 2.09
CA TYR A 97 4.32 -8.21 2.11
C TYR A 97 5.06 -6.93 2.48
N PRO A 98 5.68 -6.86 3.66
CA PRO A 98 6.62 -5.78 3.95
C PRO A 98 7.72 -5.74 2.89
N ILE A 99 8.02 -4.56 2.40
CA ILE A 99 9.05 -4.33 1.38
C ILE A 99 10.08 -3.34 1.88
N ASP A 100 11.30 -3.53 1.46
CA ASP A 100 12.39 -2.60 1.72
C ASP A 100 13.02 -2.20 0.37
N LYS A 101 12.84 -0.94 0.02
CA LYS A 101 13.38 -0.37 -1.20
C LYS A 101 14.86 -0.04 -1.01
N ARG A 102 15.72 -0.76 -1.70
CA ARG A 102 17.17 -0.56 -1.73
C ARG A 102 17.62 0.16 -3.01
N GLY A 103 17.29 1.43 -3.12
CA GLY A 103 17.53 2.20 -4.34
C GLY A 103 16.50 1.91 -5.44
N ASN A 104 16.85 2.21 -6.70
CA ASN A 104 15.92 2.10 -7.83
C ASN A 104 15.90 0.72 -8.50
N HIS A 105 16.79 -0.18 -8.10
CA HIS A 105 17.02 -1.46 -8.79
C HIS A 105 16.89 -2.67 -7.90
N LEU A 106 16.69 -2.50 -6.60
CA LEU A 106 16.66 -3.58 -5.66
C LEU A 106 15.49 -3.41 -4.69
N PHE A 107 14.66 -4.44 -4.56
CA PHE A 107 13.64 -4.58 -3.55
C PHE A 107 13.84 -5.84 -2.74
N HIS A 108 13.69 -5.74 -1.44
CA HIS A 108 13.60 -6.88 -0.55
C HIS A 108 12.14 -7.08 -0.15
N PHE A 109 11.63 -8.28 -0.36
CA PHE A 109 10.29 -8.68 0.08
C PHE A 109 10.42 -9.62 1.27
N HIS A 110 9.67 -9.33 2.32
CA HIS A 110 9.64 -10.15 3.51
C HIS A 110 8.44 -11.07 3.48
N SER A 111 8.67 -12.38 3.50
CA SER A 111 7.58 -13.34 3.60
C SER A 111 7.06 -13.44 5.04
N ALA A 112 5.85 -13.97 5.19
CA ALA A 112 5.26 -14.24 6.50
C ALA A 112 6.07 -15.25 7.34
N THR A 113 6.89 -16.07 6.70
CA THR A 113 7.78 -17.06 7.33
C THR A 113 9.12 -16.47 7.77
N GLY A 114 9.38 -15.19 7.46
CA GLY A 114 10.62 -14.51 7.80
C GLY A 114 11.70 -14.57 6.72
N ASP A 115 11.43 -15.24 5.60
CA ASP A 115 12.35 -15.29 4.48
C ASP A 115 12.39 -13.94 3.76
N VAL A 116 13.53 -13.58 3.22
CA VAL A 116 13.73 -12.35 2.47
C VAL A 116 14.06 -12.70 1.02
N VAL A 117 13.14 -12.36 0.13
CA VAL A 117 13.36 -12.49 -1.32
C VAL A 117 13.97 -11.20 -1.83
N LYS A 118 15.14 -11.28 -2.44
CA LYS A 118 15.85 -10.14 -3.03
C LYS A 118 15.56 -10.08 -4.51
N LEU A 119 14.86 -9.02 -4.93
CA LEU A 119 14.49 -8.83 -6.32
C LEU A 119 15.30 -7.71 -6.96
N VAL A 120 15.87 -8.00 -8.11
CA VAL A 120 16.63 -7.05 -8.92
C VAL A 120 15.83 -6.68 -10.17
N ARG A 121 15.82 -5.41 -10.53
CA ARG A 121 15.16 -4.98 -11.76
C ARG A 121 15.93 -5.47 -12.99
N SER A 122 15.22 -6.11 -13.92
CA SER A 122 15.77 -6.43 -15.22
C SER A 122 16.00 -5.16 -16.05
N THR A 123 17.11 -5.11 -16.75
CA THR A 123 17.39 -4.07 -17.75
C THR A 123 16.67 -4.33 -19.08
N VAL A 124 16.07 -5.50 -19.25
CA VAL A 124 15.32 -5.87 -20.47
C VAL A 124 14.01 -5.12 -20.52
N SER A 125 13.77 -4.44 -21.63
CA SER A 125 12.52 -3.71 -21.86
C SER A 125 11.35 -4.67 -22.08
N ILE A 126 10.19 -4.36 -21.50
CA ILE A 126 8.95 -5.14 -21.64
C ILE A 126 8.53 -5.29 -23.12
N SER A 127 8.94 -4.38 -23.99
CA SER A 127 8.65 -4.41 -25.42
C SER A 127 9.24 -5.62 -26.18
N SER A 128 10.21 -6.32 -25.57
CA SER A 128 10.85 -7.50 -26.20
C SER A 128 10.16 -8.82 -25.88
N ILE A 129 9.26 -8.86 -24.89
CA ILE A 129 8.62 -10.11 -24.44
C ILE A 129 7.42 -10.51 -25.31
N GLY A 130 6.91 -9.61 -26.15
CA GLY A 130 5.70 -9.84 -26.94
C GLY A 130 5.91 -10.22 -28.41
N LYS A 131 7.14 -10.42 -28.87
CA LYS A 131 7.37 -10.76 -30.26
C LYS A 131 7.52 -12.27 -30.39
N PRO A 132 6.54 -12.97 -31.02
CA PRO A 132 6.72 -14.40 -31.30
C PRO A 132 7.94 -14.59 -32.18
N PRO A 133 8.68 -15.70 -32.02
CA PRO A 133 9.81 -16.02 -32.87
C PRO A 133 9.34 -16.04 -34.32
N ARG A 134 10.02 -15.28 -35.18
CA ARG A 134 9.75 -15.34 -36.61
C ARG A 134 10.01 -16.76 -37.06
N SER A 135 8.98 -17.39 -37.57
CA SER A 135 9.11 -18.68 -38.21
C SER A 135 10.18 -18.59 -39.30
N PRO A 136 11.13 -19.51 -39.35
CA PRO A 136 12.10 -19.54 -40.46
C PRO A 136 11.33 -19.70 -41.77
N THR A 137 11.50 -18.75 -42.67
CA THR A 137 10.96 -18.81 -44.02
C THR A 137 11.68 -19.95 -44.71
N MET A 138 11.01 -21.08 -44.89
CA MET A 138 11.49 -22.12 -45.80
C MET A 138 11.51 -21.52 -47.20
N LYS A 139 12.70 -21.30 -47.74
CA LYS A 139 12.91 -21.11 -49.17
C LYS A 139 12.79 -22.47 -49.80
N SER A 140 11.77 -22.60 -50.63
CA SER A 140 11.69 -23.66 -51.62
C SER A 140 12.68 -23.39 -52.73
#